data_080e8b0881b1ea8753cfc9f40e39cd51
#
_entry.id   080e8b0881b1ea8753cfc9f40e39cd51
#
_cell.length_a   1.000
_cell.length_b   1.000
_cell.length_c   1.000
_cell.angle_alpha   90.00
_cell.angle_beta   90.00
_cell.angle_gamma   90.00
#
_symmetry.space_group_name_H-M   'P 1'
#
loop_
_entity.id
_entity.type
_entity.pdbx_description
1 polymer ?
#
loop_
_entity_poly.entity_id
_entity_poly.type
_entity_poly.pdbx_seq_one_letter_code
_entity_poly.pdbx_strand_id
1 'polypeptide(L)'
;EDSENKALLQAICYGLCRHYEQLDFISKKFINKPLRKKDKDIHCLILIGVYQLFFMRMPDYAIINESVATCSQLKKVWAKKLVNAVLRSVQREMDSLTAELDTRPEIKYSHPAWLISLLKKDWPEDYQSIMQNNNQQAPMTLRVNKANNNIKQYQSSLEQAQIHSSAGHLTDT
;
A
#
# COMPACT_ATOMS: atom_id res chain seq x y z
N GLU A 1 -7.77 -12.10 -18.64
CA GLU A 1 -8.06 -12.36 -17.20
C GLU A 1 -6.79 -12.43 -16.33
N ASP A 2 -5.70 -13.02 -16.84
CA ASP A 2 -4.46 -13.16 -16.02
C ASP A 2 -3.71 -11.84 -15.79
N SER A 3 -3.76 -10.87 -16.70
CA SER A 3 -3.01 -9.62 -16.59
C SER A 3 -3.63 -8.64 -15.56
N GLU A 4 -4.96 -8.54 -15.50
CA GLU A 4 -5.67 -7.65 -14.57
C GLU A 4 -5.51 -8.14 -13.11
N ASN A 5 -5.64 -9.44 -12.89
CA ASN A 5 -5.41 -10.06 -11.58
C ASN A 5 -3.98 -9.88 -11.09
N LYS A 6 -3.01 -9.93 -12.01
CA LYS A 6 -1.59 -9.71 -11.69
C LYS A 6 -1.32 -8.27 -11.27
N ALA A 7 -1.89 -7.29 -11.95
CA ALA A 7 -1.76 -5.87 -11.61
C ALA A 7 -2.39 -5.57 -10.24
N LEU A 8 -3.58 -6.11 -9.96
CA LEU A 8 -4.25 -5.99 -8.69
C LEU A 8 -3.43 -6.62 -7.55
N LEU A 9 -2.91 -7.83 -7.76
CA LEU A 9 -2.06 -8.51 -6.78
C LEU A 9 -0.81 -7.68 -6.47
N GLN A 10 -0.14 -7.15 -7.48
CA GLN A 10 1.03 -6.28 -7.28
C GLN A 10 0.66 -5.00 -6.51
N ALA A 11 -0.45 -4.36 -6.85
CA ALA A 11 -0.92 -3.16 -6.16
C ALA A 11 -1.16 -3.43 -4.66
N ILE A 12 -1.81 -4.54 -4.33
CA ILE A 12 -2.04 -4.95 -2.93
C ILE A 12 -0.71 -5.25 -2.23
N CYS A 13 0.16 -6.06 -2.82
CA CYS A 13 1.42 -6.44 -2.18
C CYS A 13 2.33 -5.23 -1.91
N TYR A 14 2.55 -4.38 -2.91
CA TYR A 14 3.38 -3.18 -2.74
C TYR A 14 2.72 -2.15 -1.82
N GLY A 15 1.40 -2.00 -1.91
CA GLY A 15 0.66 -1.12 -1.02
C GLY A 15 0.73 -1.55 0.44
N LEU A 16 0.60 -2.85 0.70
CA LEU A 16 0.78 -3.42 2.03
C LEU A 16 2.17 -3.13 2.61
N CYS A 17 3.22 -3.38 1.82
CA CYS A 17 4.59 -3.10 2.25
C CYS A 17 4.81 -1.62 2.55
N ARG A 18 4.25 -0.75 1.72
CA ARG A 18 4.37 0.71 1.83
C ARG A 18 3.67 1.27 3.07
N HIS A 19 2.51 0.72 3.41
CA HIS A 19 1.67 1.20 4.50
C HIS A 19 1.67 0.28 5.72
N TYR A 20 2.68 -0.60 5.84
CA TYR A 20 2.70 -1.66 6.86
C TYR A 20 2.51 -1.13 8.27
N GLU A 21 3.23 -0.09 8.68
CA GLU A 21 3.15 0.47 10.04
C GLU A 21 1.75 0.99 10.38
N GLN A 22 1.07 1.63 9.41
CA GLN A 22 -0.31 2.08 9.56
C GLN A 22 -1.28 0.90 9.71
N LEU A 23 -1.17 -0.07 8.81
CA LEU A 23 -2.06 -1.23 8.77
C LEU A 23 -1.92 -2.10 10.01
N ASP A 24 -0.68 -2.30 10.46
CA ASP A 24 -0.38 -3.08 11.68
C ASP A 24 -0.90 -2.36 12.94
N PHE A 25 -0.72 -1.05 13.03
CA PHE A 25 -1.28 -0.23 14.11
C PHE A 25 -2.81 -0.34 14.16
N ILE A 26 -3.49 -0.12 13.03
CA ILE A 26 -4.95 -0.21 12.93
C ILE A 26 -5.43 -1.61 13.32
N SER A 27 -4.81 -2.66 12.77
CA SER A 27 -5.24 -4.04 13.04
C SER A 27 -5.09 -4.41 14.52
N LYS A 28 -4.00 -4.02 15.16
CA LYS A 28 -3.71 -4.29 16.58
C LYS A 28 -4.71 -3.64 17.51
N LYS A 29 -5.30 -2.51 17.14
CA LYS A 29 -6.30 -1.81 17.95
C LYS A 29 -7.56 -2.66 18.16
N PHE A 30 -7.91 -3.53 17.20
CA PHE A 30 -9.12 -4.36 17.24
C PHE A 30 -8.83 -5.85 17.49
N ILE A 31 -7.56 -6.23 17.62
CA ILE A 31 -7.17 -7.60 17.93
C ILE A 31 -6.80 -7.68 19.43
N ASN A 32 -7.75 -8.11 20.27
CA ASN A 32 -7.56 -8.17 21.73
C ASN A 32 -6.42 -9.09 22.18
N LYS A 33 -6.13 -10.15 21.41
CA LYS A 33 -5.04 -11.10 21.73
C LYS A 33 -4.16 -11.31 20.50
N PRO A 34 -2.84 -11.18 20.64
CA PRO A 34 -1.93 -11.42 19.52
C PRO A 34 -2.16 -12.78 18.88
N LEU A 35 -2.18 -12.82 17.56
CA LEU A 35 -2.28 -14.07 16.82
C LEU A 35 -1.02 -14.91 16.99
N ARG A 36 -1.18 -16.23 17.05
CA ARG A 36 -0.06 -17.16 17.21
C ARG A 36 0.82 -17.12 15.94
N LYS A 37 2.07 -17.53 16.08
CA LYS A 37 3.02 -17.59 14.94
C LYS A 37 2.50 -18.40 13.75
N LYS A 38 1.74 -19.49 14.01
CA LYS A 38 1.10 -20.32 12.97
C LYS A 38 -0.12 -19.69 12.28
N ASP A 39 -0.60 -18.56 12.81
CA ASP A 39 -1.80 -17.86 12.33
C ASP A 39 -1.44 -16.49 11.72
N LYS A 40 -0.18 -16.31 11.30
CA LYS A 40 0.29 -15.09 10.63
C LYS A 40 -0.41 -14.82 9.30
N ASP A 41 -0.86 -15.86 8.60
CA ASP A 41 -1.68 -15.75 7.40
C ASP A 41 -3.01 -15.04 7.65
N ILE A 42 -3.64 -15.28 8.82
CA ILE A 42 -4.86 -14.53 9.23
C ILE A 42 -4.51 -13.07 9.53
N HIS A 43 -3.36 -12.79 10.13
CA HIS A 43 -2.91 -11.41 10.30
C HIS A 43 -2.69 -10.73 8.93
N CYS A 44 -1.99 -11.37 8.00
CA CYS A 44 -1.85 -10.87 6.64
C CYS A 44 -3.22 -10.62 5.96
N LEU A 45 -4.16 -11.53 6.11
CA LEU A 45 -5.51 -11.39 5.56
C LEU A 45 -6.24 -10.15 6.12
N ILE A 46 -6.11 -9.91 7.43
CA ILE A 46 -6.65 -8.69 8.05
C ILE A 46 -5.96 -7.44 7.49
N LEU A 47 -4.63 -7.43 7.38
CA LEU A 47 -3.90 -6.31 6.81
C LEU A 47 -4.31 -6.02 5.36
N ILE A 48 -4.54 -7.07 4.54
CA ILE A 48 -5.06 -6.94 3.17
C ILE A 48 -6.44 -6.27 3.19
N GLY A 49 -7.35 -6.73 4.05
CA GLY A 49 -8.69 -6.15 4.18
C GLY A 49 -8.64 -4.68 4.61
N VAL A 50 -7.82 -4.35 5.63
CA VAL A 50 -7.62 -2.95 6.07
C VAL A 50 -7.04 -2.09 4.96
N TYR A 51 -6.02 -2.59 4.24
CA TYR A 51 -5.45 -1.87 3.09
C TYR A 51 -6.50 -1.57 2.02
N GLN A 52 -7.32 -2.56 1.68
CA GLN A 52 -8.37 -2.38 0.67
C GLN A 52 -9.42 -1.35 1.12
N LEU A 53 -9.83 -1.37 2.39
CA LEU A 53 -10.78 -0.40 2.95
C LEU A 53 -10.25 1.04 2.90
N PHE A 54 -8.96 1.27 3.17
CA PHE A 54 -8.37 2.61 3.23
C PHE A 54 -7.89 3.16 1.88
N PHE A 55 -7.37 2.29 1.02
CA PHE A 55 -6.58 2.72 -0.15
C PHE A 55 -7.14 2.27 -1.50
N MET A 56 -8.19 1.42 -1.51
CA MET A 56 -8.75 0.94 -2.76
C MET A 56 -10.21 1.37 -2.94
N ARG A 57 -10.59 1.62 -4.20
CA ARG A 57 -11.97 2.00 -4.55
C ARG A 57 -12.82 0.76 -4.81
N MET A 58 -13.04 -0.02 -3.77
CA MET A 58 -13.88 -1.22 -3.82
C MET A 58 -15.00 -1.09 -2.78
N PRO A 59 -16.19 -1.67 -3.03
CA PRO A 59 -17.26 -1.65 -2.04
C PRO A 59 -16.85 -2.38 -0.76
N ASP A 60 -16.99 -1.73 0.38
CA ASP A 60 -16.57 -2.26 1.70
C ASP A 60 -17.17 -3.64 2.00
N TYR A 61 -18.45 -3.83 1.65
CA TYR A 61 -19.11 -5.12 1.88
C TYR A 61 -18.45 -6.27 1.10
N ALA A 62 -17.96 -5.98 -0.12
CA ALA A 62 -17.28 -6.99 -0.94
C ALA A 62 -15.91 -7.34 -0.32
N ILE A 63 -15.13 -6.33 0.11
CA ILE A 63 -13.85 -6.52 0.80
C ILE A 63 -14.03 -7.43 2.03
N ILE A 64 -15.01 -7.12 2.87
CA ILE A 64 -15.26 -7.86 4.11
C ILE A 64 -15.70 -9.29 3.80
N ASN A 65 -16.64 -9.47 2.87
CA ASN A 65 -17.17 -10.79 2.52
C ASN A 65 -16.08 -11.69 1.93
N GLU A 66 -15.27 -11.20 1.01
CA GLU A 66 -14.17 -11.95 0.39
C GLU A 66 -13.09 -12.31 1.42
N SER A 67 -12.74 -11.37 2.30
CA SER A 67 -11.80 -11.65 3.40
C SER A 67 -12.31 -12.75 4.32
N VAL A 68 -13.59 -12.74 4.65
CA VAL A 68 -14.21 -13.79 5.49
C VAL A 68 -14.29 -15.13 4.76
N ALA A 69 -14.61 -15.14 3.45
CA ALA A 69 -14.65 -16.35 2.63
C ALA A 69 -13.26 -17.01 2.53
N THR A 70 -12.21 -16.20 2.38
CA THR A 70 -10.79 -16.63 2.29
C THR A 70 -10.35 -17.42 3.54
N CYS A 71 -10.92 -17.17 4.72
CA CYS A 71 -10.64 -17.98 5.91
C CYS A 71 -10.95 -19.47 5.71
N SER A 72 -11.96 -19.81 4.90
CA SER A 72 -12.26 -21.21 4.58
C SER A 72 -11.23 -21.83 3.65
N GLN A 73 -10.76 -21.06 2.66
CA GLN A 73 -9.71 -21.48 1.72
C GLN A 73 -8.40 -21.75 2.48
N LEU A 74 -8.08 -20.92 3.48
CA LEU A 74 -6.95 -21.11 4.37
C LEU A 74 -7.15 -22.23 5.41
N LYS A 75 -8.29 -22.96 5.38
CA LYS A 75 -8.67 -23.99 6.36
C LYS A 75 -8.72 -23.48 7.81
N LYS A 76 -9.00 -22.18 8.00
CA LYS A 76 -9.09 -21.50 9.30
C LYS A 76 -10.47 -20.89 9.54
N VAL A 77 -11.49 -21.75 9.47
CA VAL A 77 -12.91 -21.36 9.64
C VAL A 77 -13.16 -20.61 10.96
N TRP A 78 -12.38 -20.92 12.01
CA TRP A 78 -12.46 -20.25 13.31
C TRP A 78 -12.21 -18.73 13.21
N ALA A 79 -11.40 -18.31 12.24
CA ALA A 79 -11.00 -16.91 12.08
C ALA A 79 -12.10 -16.04 11.43
N LYS A 80 -13.13 -16.61 10.83
CA LYS A 80 -14.20 -15.86 10.15
C LYS A 80 -14.82 -14.78 11.03
N LYS A 81 -15.16 -15.14 12.28
CA LYS A 81 -15.76 -14.19 13.23
C LYS A 81 -14.79 -13.07 13.58
N LEU A 82 -13.52 -13.38 13.78
CA LEU A 82 -12.48 -12.42 14.09
C LEU A 82 -12.25 -11.45 12.91
N VAL A 83 -12.03 -11.97 11.70
CA VAL A 83 -11.80 -11.14 10.50
C VAL A 83 -12.99 -10.22 10.24
N ASN A 84 -14.21 -10.76 10.29
CA ASN A 84 -15.42 -9.94 10.13
C ASN A 84 -15.53 -8.85 11.19
N ALA A 85 -15.29 -9.17 12.47
CA ALA A 85 -15.38 -8.21 13.56
C ALA A 85 -14.36 -7.11 13.42
N VAL A 86 -13.10 -7.45 13.13
CA VAL A 86 -12.01 -6.47 12.95
C VAL A 86 -12.31 -5.55 11.77
N LEU A 87 -12.61 -6.08 10.58
CA LEU A 87 -12.83 -5.27 9.39
C LEU A 87 -14.08 -4.38 9.50
N ARG A 88 -15.14 -4.87 10.13
CA ARG A 88 -16.33 -4.03 10.38
C ARG A 88 -16.07 -2.94 11.43
N SER A 89 -15.23 -3.19 12.43
CA SER A 89 -14.84 -2.15 13.39
C SER A 89 -13.97 -1.09 12.71
N VAL A 90 -13.04 -1.51 11.87
CA VAL A 90 -12.23 -0.59 11.04
C VAL A 90 -13.13 0.26 10.14
N GLN A 91 -14.07 -0.35 9.43
CA GLN A 91 -15.03 0.36 8.57
C GLN A 91 -15.82 1.42 9.34
N ARG A 92 -16.34 1.07 10.53
CA ARG A 92 -17.15 1.98 11.35
C ARG A 92 -16.35 3.15 11.94
N GLU A 93 -15.08 2.92 12.24
CA GLU A 93 -14.22 3.90 12.93
C GLU A 93 -13.22 4.58 11.99
N MET A 94 -13.41 4.49 10.67
CA MET A 94 -12.45 4.96 9.67
C MET A 94 -12.06 6.43 9.85
N ASP A 95 -13.02 7.33 10.08
CA ASP A 95 -12.74 8.76 10.27
C ASP A 95 -11.92 9.03 11.54
N SER A 96 -12.26 8.36 12.65
CA SER A 96 -11.52 8.49 13.90
C SER A 96 -10.11 7.90 13.81
N LEU A 97 -9.95 6.79 13.09
CA LEU A 97 -8.65 6.17 12.82
C LEU A 97 -7.77 7.10 11.98
N THR A 98 -8.32 7.72 10.95
CA THR A 98 -7.59 8.68 10.11
C THR A 98 -7.09 9.85 10.93
N ALA A 99 -7.93 10.44 11.79
CA ALA A 99 -7.54 11.53 12.67
C ALA A 99 -6.43 11.08 13.66
N GLU A 100 -6.51 9.87 14.20
CA GLU A 100 -5.51 9.34 15.12
C GLU A 100 -4.16 9.07 14.43
N LEU A 101 -4.18 8.57 13.19
CA LEU A 101 -2.96 8.36 12.40
C LEU A 101 -2.18 9.67 12.20
N ASP A 102 -2.88 10.79 12.02
CA ASP A 102 -2.27 12.11 11.83
C ASP A 102 -1.48 12.61 13.05
N THR A 103 -1.76 12.08 14.24
CA THR A 103 -1.08 12.50 15.48
C THR A 103 0.28 11.86 15.71
N ARG A 104 0.63 10.81 14.93
CA ARG A 104 1.85 10.01 15.13
C ARG A 104 2.68 9.94 13.84
N PRO A 105 3.79 10.67 13.74
CA PRO A 105 4.59 10.73 12.50
C PRO A 105 5.06 9.37 11.99
N GLU A 106 5.50 8.46 12.88
CA GLU A 106 5.96 7.12 12.50
C GLU A 106 4.86 6.29 11.84
N ILE A 107 3.61 6.48 12.29
CA ILE A 107 2.44 5.79 11.73
C ILE A 107 1.89 6.56 10.54
N LYS A 108 1.77 7.90 10.65
CA LYS A 108 1.31 8.78 9.57
C LYS A 108 2.08 8.53 8.26
N TYR A 109 3.40 8.48 8.36
CA TYR A 109 4.28 8.29 7.20
C TYR A 109 4.61 6.82 6.95
N SER A 110 4.15 5.89 7.79
CA SER A 110 4.44 4.45 7.69
C SER A 110 5.94 4.14 7.57
N HIS A 111 6.74 4.82 8.37
CA HIS A 111 8.19 4.63 8.43
C HIS A 111 8.62 4.33 9.87
N PRO A 112 9.63 3.48 10.08
CA PRO A 112 10.12 3.20 11.42
C PRO A 112 10.76 4.43 12.06
N ALA A 113 10.62 4.55 13.38
CA ALA A 113 11.07 5.73 14.15
C ALA A 113 12.56 6.07 13.95
N TRP A 114 13.43 5.05 13.78
CA TRP A 114 14.85 5.27 13.52
C TRP A 114 15.10 6.02 12.21
N LEU A 115 14.35 5.68 11.14
CA LEU A 115 14.48 6.34 9.84
C LEU A 115 13.96 7.77 9.89
N ILE A 116 12.85 7.99 10.58
CA ILE A 116 12.31 9.34 10.79
C ILE A 116 13.32 10.22 11.54
N SER A 117 13.95 9.67 12.59
CA SER A 117 14.97 10.39 13.36
C SER A 117 16.19 10.75 12.53
N LEU A 118 16.63 9.84 11.65
CA LEU A 118 17.73 10.07 10.72
C LEU A 118 17.39 11.16 9.71
N LEU A 119 16.23 11.07 9.06
CA LEU A 119 15.78 12.08 8.09
C LEU A 119 15.60 13.45 8.73
N LYS A 120 15.04 13.52 9.94
CA LYS A 120 14.93 14.78 10.69
C LYS A 120 16.28 15.43 10.98
N LYS A 121 17.30 14.62 11.27
CA LYS A 121 18.65 15.11 11.54
C LYS A 121 19.31 15.67 10.29
N ASP A 122 19.19 14.95 9.16
CA ASP A 122 19.93 15.28 7.95
C ASP A 122 19.17 16.26 7.04
N TRP A 123 17.83 16.23 7.07
CA TRP A 123 16.93 17.11 6.29
C TRP A 123 15.78 17.64 7.15
N PRO A 124 16.05 18.55 8.12
CA PRO A 124 15.05 19.00 9.10
C PRO A 124 13.83 19.66 8.46
N GLU A 125 14.00 20.39 7.37
CA GLU A 125 12.89 21.06 6.65
C GLU A 125 12.13 20.13 5.71
N ASP A 126 12.80 19.13 5.12
CA ASP A 126 12.27 18.33 4.03
C ASP A 126 11.85 16.90 4.44
N TYR A 127 12.15 16.45 5.66
CA TYR A 127 11.93 15.06 6.07
C TYR A 127 10.48 14.58 5.87
N GLN A 128 9.49 15.47 6.03
CA GLN A 128 8.08 15.11 5.84
C GLN A 128 7.75 14.89 4.37
N SER A 129 8.22 15.78 3.49
CA SER A 129 8.02 15.67 2.05
C SER A 129 8.74 14.44 1.47
N ILE A 130 9.95 14.14 1.98
CA ILE A 130 10.69 12.93 1.61
C ILE A 130 9.89 11.67 1.95
N MET A 131 9.35 11.57 3.17
CA MET A 131 8.55 10.42 3.59
C MET A 131 7.24 10.30 2.83
N GLN A 132 6.56 11.41 2.57
CA GLN A 132 5.32 11.44 1.76
C GLN A 132 5.59 10.96 0.34
N ASN A 133 6.63 11.48 -0.30
CA ASN A 133 7.00 11.10 -1.66
C ASN A 133 7.45 9.63 -1.75
N ASN A 134 8.13 9.12 -0.72
CA ASN A 134 8.52 7.71 -0.65
C ASN A 134 7.30 6.76 -0.61
N ASN A 135 6.17 7.22 -0.07
CA ASN A 135 4.93 6.45 -0.03
C ASN A 135 4.07 6.60 -1.29
N GLN A 136 4.44 7.48 -2.21
CA GLN A 136 3.74 7.59 -3.48
C GLN A 136 4.18 6.50 -4.46
N GLN A 137 3.31 6.21 -5.43
CA GLN A 137 3.71 5.35 -6.54
C GLN A 137 4.77 6.09 -7.37
N ALA A 138 5.94 5.48 -7.50
CA ALA A 138 7.01 6.06 -8.31
C ALA A 138 6.56 6.21 -9.77
N PRO A 139 6.84 7.34 -10.43
CA PRO A 139 6.61 7.48 -11.86
C PRO A 139 7.47 6.48 -12.62
N MET A 140 6.90 5.89 -13.68
CA MET A 140 7.66 5.00 -14.54
C MET A 140 8.64 5.82 -15.37
N THR A 141 9.92 5.71 -15.05
CA THR A 141 10.99 6.40 -15.78
C THR A 141 11.76 5.39 -16.62
N LEU A 142 11.89 5.68 -17.92
CA LEU A 142 12.58 4.82 -18.88
C LEU A 142 13.81 5.53 -19.44
N ARG A 143 14.89 4.78 -19.61
CA ARG A 143 16.08 5.21 -20.32
C ARG A 143 16.05 4.66 -21.74
N VAL A 144 16.07 5.56 -22.72
CA VAL A 144 16.08 5.16 -24.13
C VAL A 144 17.44 4.56 -24.49
N ASN A 145 17.43 3.37 -25.11
CA ASN A 145 18.65 2.77 -25.64
C ASN A 145 19.06 3.52 -26.92
N LYS A 146 20.09 4.36 -26.83
CA LYS A 146 20.58 5.19 -27.92
C LYS A 146 21.13 4.39 -29.13
N ALA A 147 21.46 3.10 -28.95
CA ALA A 147 21.87 2.23 -30.06
C ALA A 147 20.71 1.88 -31.02
N ASN A 148 19.48 1.88 -30.51
CA ASN A 148 18.31 1.43 -31.29
C ASN A 148 17.36 2.58 -31.65
N ASN A 149 17.27 3.62 -30.80
CA ASN A 149 16.31 4.72 -30.94
C ASN A 149 16.87 6.02 -30.38
N ASN A 150 16.37 7.15 -30.86
CA ASN A 150 16.51 8.41 -30.15
C ASN A 150 15.22 8.74 -29.36
N ILE A 151 15.31 9.72 -28.46
CA ILE A 151 14.20 10.11 -27.56
C ILE A 151 12.94 10.46 -28.35
N LYS A 152 13.07 11.24 -29.42
CA LYS A 152 11.92 11.67 -30.26
C LYS A 152 11.22 10.50 -30.94
N GLN A 153 11.99 9.60 -31.53
CA GLN A 153 11.45 8.39 -32.17
C GLN A 153 10.75 7.48 -31.16
N TYR A 154 11.34 7.32 -29.97
CA TYR A 154 10.74 6.51 -28.93
C TYR A 154 9.44 7.12 -28.40
N GLN A 155 9.40 8.44 -28.19
CA GLN A 155 8.17 9.15 -27.81
C GLN A 155 7.08 8.99 -28.86
N SER A 156 7.39 9.14 -30.15
CA SER A 156 6.43 8.91 -31.23
C SER A 156 5.87 7.47 -31.24
N SER A 157 6.72 6.48 -30.94
CA SER A 157 6.28 5.09 -30.82
C SER A 157 5.35 4.87 -29.63
N LEU A 158 5.61 5.54 -28.51
CA LEU A 158 4.74 5.50 -27.33
C LEU A 158 3.38 6.17 -27.60
N GLU A 159 3.38 7.31 -28.29
CA GLU A 159 2.16 8.01 -28.69
C GLU A 159 1.30 7.15 -29.63
N GLN A 160 1.92 6.47 -30.61
CA GLN A 160 1.21 5.50 -31.47
C GLN A 160 0.60 4.35 -30.70
N ALA A 161 1.23 3.94 -29.61
CA ALA A 161 0.72 2.94 -28.67
C ALA A 161 -0.27 3.50 -27.64
N GLN A 162 -0.66 4.78 -27.75
CA GLN A 162 -1.52 5.51 -26.82
C GLN A 162 -0.96 5.59 -25.37
N ILE A 163 0.38 5.58 -25.22
CA ILE A 163 1.07 5.74 -23.95
C ILE A 163 1.61 7.16 -23.86
N HIS A 164 1.05 7.96 -22.97
CA HIS A 164 1.52 9.32 -22.72
C HIS A 164 2.89 9.32 -22.06
N SER A 165 3.83 10.08 -22.60
CA SER A 165 5.18 10.21 -22.06
C SER A 165 5.65 11.66 -22.11
N SER A 166 6.50 12.06 -21.19
CA SER A 166 7.19 13.35 -21.16
C SER A 166 8.69 13.15 -21.12
N ALA A 167 9.44 14.10 -21.66
CA ALA A 167 10.89 14.10 -21.51
C ALA A 167 11.26 14.31 -20.03
N GLY A 168 12.17 13.50 -19.51
CA GLY A 168 12.68 13.65 -18.15
C GLY A 168 13.64 14.86 -18.05
N HIS A 169 13.75 15.44 -16.85
CA HIS A 169 14.65 16.55 -16.57
C HIS A 169 16.10 16.12 -16.29
N LEU A 170 16.42 14.84 -16.40
CA LEU A 170 17.80 14.38 -16.26
C LEU A 170 18.56 14.78 -17.52
N THR A 171 19.39 15.81 -17.37
CA THR A 171 20.37 16.21 -18.37
C THR A 171 21.30 15.04 -18.71
N ASP A 172 21.61 14.89 -19.99
CA ASP A 172 22.62 13.93 -20.45
C ASP A 172 23.95 14.19 -19.70
N THR A 173 24.29 13.30 -18.76
CA THR A 173 25.65 13.15 -18.27
C THR A 173 26.33 12.01 -19.00
#